data_5057add67fcc74a0d5e8ca5dc2b175f8
#
_entry.id   5057add67fcc74a0d5e8ca5dc2b175f8
#
_cell.length_a   1.000
_cell.length_b   1.000
_cell.length_c   1.000
_cell.angle_alpha   90.00
_cell.angle_beta   90.00
_cell.angle_gamma   90.00
#
_symmetry.space_group_name_H-M   'P 1'
#
loop_
_entity.id
_entity.type
_entity.pdbx_description
1 polymer ?
#
loop_
_entity_poly.entity_id
_entity_poly.type
_entity_poly.pdbx_seq_one_letter_code
_entity_poly.pdbx_strand_id
1 'polypeptide(L)' 'QELQTITQDLQEGKIGIDIEYGFSNIASDVDNPTKLLIDIMQKKYGFNDSRIYELTLRKTIVKKGKEFISVYIEILK' A
#
# COMPACT_ATOMS: atom_id res chain seq x y z
N GLN A 1 9.69 -6.89 1.23
CA GLN A 1 8.91 -5.76 0.74
C GLN A 1 8.59 -5.96 -0.73
N GLU A 2 7.32 -6.05 -1.06
CA GLU A 2 6.87 -6.30 -2.42
C GLU A 2 5.78 -5.34 -2.83
N LEU A 3 5.82 -4.91 -4.08
CA LEU A 3 4.74 -4.19 -4.73
C LEU A 3 4.15 -5.10 -5.79
N GLN A 4 2.84 -5.21 -5.81
CA GLN A 4 2.13 -6.00 -6.81
C GLN A 4 2.33 -5.40 -8.19
N THR A 5 2.40 -6.26 -9.20
CA THR A 5 2.43 -5.80 -10.58
C THR A 5 1.08 -5.22 -10.93
N ILE A 6 1.10 -4.01 -11.48
CA ILE A 6 -0.12 -3.30 -11.85
C ILE A 6 -0.29 -3.39 -13.35
N THR A 7 -1.42 -3.97 -13.78
CA THR A 7 -1.74 -4.13 -15.20
C THR A 7 -2.82 -3.17 -15.65
N GLN A 8 -3.46 -2.47 -14.71
CA GLN A 8 -4.53 -1.53 -15.01
C GLN A 8 -3.98 -0.13 -15.21
N ASP A 9 -4.70 0.66 -16.00
CA ASP A 9 -4.34 2.05 -16.23
C ASP A 9 -4.72 2.88 -14.99
N LEU A 10 -3.71 3.39 -14.28
CA LEU A 10 -3.90 4.21 -13.10
C LEU A 10 -4.05 5.70 -13.41
N GLN A 11 -4.11 6.08 -14.70
CA GLN A 11 -4.26 7.47 -15.09
C GLN A 11 -5.69 7.98 -14.94
N GLU A 12 -6.66 7.08 -14.92
CA GLU A 12 -8.07 7.44 -14.84
C GLU A 12 -8.80 6.58 -13.82
N GLY A 13 -9.87 7.15 -13.25
CA GLY A 13 -10.75 6.41 -12.35
C GLY A 13 -10.37 6.54 -10.88
N LYS A 14 -11.18 5.89 -10.06
CA LYS A 14 -10.97 5.85 -8.62
C LYS A 14 -10.03 4.71 -8.29
N ILE A 15 -9.17 4.92 -7.31
CA ILE A 15 -8.15 3.94 -6.94
C ILE A 15 -8.47 3.38 -5.56
N GLY A 16 -8.36 2.06 -5.44
CA GLY A 16 -8.39 1.37 -4.16
C GLY A 16 -7.00 0.81 -3.85
N ILE A 17 -6.54 0.98 -2.62
CA ILE A 17 -5.24 0.46 -2.19
C ILE A 17 -5.45 -0.36 -0.93
N ASP A 18 -4.86 -1.55 -0.93
CA ASP A 18 -4.89 -2.48 0.20
C ASP A 18 -3.44 -2.79 0.58
N ILE A 19 -3.07 -2.47 1.81
CA ILE A 19 -1.69 -2.68 2.28
C ILE A 19 -1.73 -3.53 3.53
N GLU A 20 -0.92 -4.58 3.53
CA GLU A 20 -0.73 -5.41 4.71
C GLU A 20 0.73 -5.34 5.16
N TYR A 21 0.92 -5.06 6.44
CA TYR A 21 2.25 -4.99 7.05
C TYR A 21 2.44 -6.19 7.96
N GLY A 22 3.54 -6.91 7.76
CA GLY A 22 3.99 -7.91 8.70
C GLY A 22 5.10 -7.33 9.56
N PHE A 23 4.79 -7.02 10.82
CA PHE A 23 5.77 -6.49 11.77
C PHE A 23 6.14 -7.54 12.79
N SER A 24 7.37 -7.49 13.28
CA SER A 24 7.81 -8.36 14.39
C SER A 24 7.66 -7.69 15.74
N ASN A 25 7.25 -6.44 15.77
CA ASN A 25 7.05 -5.69 17.01
C ASN A 25 5.61 -5.18 17.07
N ILE A 26 4.88 -5.56 18.11
CA ILE A 26 3.47 -5.21 18.27
C ILE A 26 3.27 -3.69 18.39
N ALA A 27 4.29 -2.95 18.82
CA ALA A 27 4.23 -1.50 18.95
C ALA A 27 4.47 -0.75 17.63
N SER A 28 4.77 -1.47 16.55
CA SER A 28 5.01 -0.84 15.25
C SER A 28 3.77 -0.14 14.73
N ASP A 29 3.99 0.99 14.05
CA ASP A 29 2.95 1.89 13.56
C ASP A 29 2.80 1.71 12.04
N VAL A 30 1.57 1.66 11.56
CA VAL A 30 1.30 1.57 10.12
C VAL A 30 1.19 2.94 9.45
N ASP A 31 1.09 4.01 10.22
CA ASP A 31 0.80 5.34 9.71
C ASP A 31 1.98 5.96 8.94
N ASN A 32 3.13 6.04 9.56
CA ASN A 32 4.30 6.63 8.92
C ASN A 32 4.76 5.87 7.68
N PRO A 33 4.91 4.54 7.72
CA PRO A 33 5.31 3.82 6.51
C PRO A 33 4.25 3.93 5.40
N THR A 34 2.97 4.06 5.75
CA THR A 34 1.92 4.20 4.75
C THR A 34 2.04 5.52 3.99
N LYS A 35 2.31 6.62 4.68
CA LYS A 35 2.51 7.92 4.02
C LYS A 35 3.66 7.88 3.03
N LEU A 36 4.78 7.32 3.45
CA LEU A 36 5.96 7.20 2.58
C LEU A 36 5.66 6.30 1.39
N LEU A 37 4.99 5.17 1.62
CA LEU A 37 4.68 4.21 0.57
C LEU A 37 3.75 4.82 -0.47
N ILE A 38 2.73 5.57 -0.06
CA ILE A 38 1.82 6.23 -0.97
C ILE A 38 2.56 7.27 -1.82
N ASP A 39 3.47 8.03 -1.23
CA ASP A 39 4.29 9.00 -1.98
C ASP A 39 5.13 8.30 -3.05
N ILE A 40 5.73 7.18 -2.70
CA ILE A 40 6.52 6.39 -3.65
C ILE A 40 5.64 5.88 -4.78
N MET A 41 4.45 5.37 -4.46
CA MET A 41 3.53 4.84 -5.46
C MET A 41 3.03 5.92 -6.41
N GLN A 42 2.76 7.12 -5.92
CA GLN A 42 2.36 8.24 -6.77
C GLN A 42 3.44 8.55 -7.80
N LYS A 43 4.70 8.58 -7.37
CA LYS A 43 5.81 8.85 -8.27
C LYS A 43 6.03 7.72 -9.26
N LYS A 44 5.95 6.47 -8.79
CA LYS A 44 6.23 5.31 -9.62
C LYS A 44 5.16 5.07 -10.67
N TYR A 45 3.89 5.25 -10.32
CA TYR A 45 2.77 4.91 -11.19
C TYR A 45 2.06 6.14 -11.77
N GLY A 46 2.47 7.33 -11.37
CA GLY A 46 2.00 8.57 -12.01
C GLY A 46 0.57 8.98 -11.70
N PHE A 47 0.05 8.62 -10.52
CA PHE A 47 -1.28 9.07 -10.13
C PHE A 47 -1.20 10.08 -8.98
N ASN A 48 -2.29 10.79 -8.76
CA ASN A 48 -2.41 11.76 -7.66
C ASN A 48 -3.20 11.11 -6.52
N ASP A 49 -2.79 11.37 -5.27
CA ASP A 49 -3.43 10.76 -4.10
C ASP A 49 -4.90 11.17 -3.94
N SER A 50 -5.33 12.27 -4.57
CA SER A 50 -6.74 12.67 -4.57
C SER A 50 -7.64 11.64 -5.25
N ARG A 51 -7.06 10.73 -6.03
CA ARG A 51 -7.80 9.66 -6.70
C ARG A 51 -7.95 8.40 -5.84
N ILE A 52 -7.35 8.38 -4.66
CA ILE A 52 -7.48 7.24 -3.74
C ILE A 52 -8.81 7.38 -2.99
N TYR A 53 -9.74 6.49 -3.27
CA TYR A 53 -11.08 6.51 -2.66
C TYR A 53 -11.24 5.45 -1.59
N GLU A 54 -10.45 4.38 -1.65
CA GLU A 54 -10.45 3.34 -0.63
C GLU A 54 -9.01 3.03 -0.23
N LEU A 55 -8.76 2.98 1.06
CA LEU A 55 -7.46 2.64 1.60
C LEU A 55 -7.68 1.68 2.76
N THR A 56 -7.20 0.46 2.62
CA THR A 56 -7.29 -0.56 3.65
C THR A 56 -5.90 -0.85 4.18
N LEU A 57 -5.75 -0.78 5.49
CA LEU A 57 -4.48 -1.07 6.15
C LEU A 57 -4.69 -2.22 7.12
N ARG A 58 -3.82 -3.22 7.03
CA ARG A 58 -3.82 -4.35 7.95
C ARG A 58 -2.44 -4.54 8.55
N LYS A 59 -2.41 -4.97 9.80
CA LYS A 59 -1.17 -5.25 10.52
C LYS A 59 -1.22 -6.68 11.02
N THR A 60 -0.17 -7.42 10.72
CA THR A 60 0.01 -8.79 11.17
C THR A 60 1.33 -8.88 11.92
N ILE A 61 1.34 -9.60 13.05
CA ILE A 61 2.57 -9.80 13.80
C ILE A 61 3.21 -11.10 13.35
N VAL A 62 4.47 -11.01 12.95
CA VAL A 62 5.23 -12.14 12.43
C VAL A 62 6.53 -12.30 13.23
N LYS A 63 7.22 -13.40 13.00
CA LYS A 63 8.51 -13.64 13.64
C LYS A 63 9.55 -12.70 13.07
N LYS A 64 10.52 -12.32 13.90
CA LYS A 64 11.66 -11.52 13.46
C LYS A 64 12.35 -12.20 12.30
N GLY A 65 12.62 -11.44 11.25
CA GLY A 65 13.18 -11.95 10.00
C GLY A 65 12.15 -12.34 8.97
N LYS A 66 10.86 -12.30 9.32
CA LYS A 66 9.75 -12.62 8.40
C LYS A 66 8.91 -11.40 8.08
N GLU A 67 9.38 -10.20 8.40
CA GLU A 67 8.65 -8.96 8.14
C GLU A 67 8.39 -8.79 6.65
N PHE A 68 7.26 -8.18 6.33
CA PHE A 68 6.89 -7.97 4.93
C PHE A 68 5.96 -6.77 4.77
N ILE A 69 5.87 -6.28 3.53
CA ILE A 69 4.84 -5.33 3.12
C ILE A 69 4.23 -5.87 1.83
N SER A 70 2.91 -6.00 1.81
CA SER A 70 2.18 -6.46 0.63
C SER A 70 1.21 -5.36 0.20
N VAL A 71 1.24 -4.99 -1.07
CA VAL A 71 0.42 -3.90 -1.60
C VAL A 71 -0.37 -4.40 -2.79
N TYR A 72 -1.67 -4.11 -2.78
CA TYR A 72 -2.55 -4.38 -3.90
C TYR A 72 -3.25 -3.09 -4.30
N ILE A 73 -3.17 -2.73 -5.57
CA ILE A 73 -3.78 -1.52 -6.12
C ILE A 73 -4.76 -1.94 -7.20
N GLU A 74 -5.96 -1.35 -7.17
CA GLU A 74 -6.97 -1.64 -8.17
C GLU A 74 -7.70 -0.38 -8.61
N ILE A 75 -8.32 -0.44 -9.78
CA ILE A 75 -9.23 0.59 -10.26
C ILE A 75 -10.63 0.22 -9.80
N LEU A 76 -11.27 1.13 -9.08
CA LEU A 76 -12.65 0.94 -8.60
C LEU A 76 -13.64 1.35 -9.69
N LYS A 77 -14.70 0.62 -9.80
CA LYS A 77 -15.74 0.91 -10.78
C LYS A 77 -16.88 1.71 -10.18
#